data_2fb857dbae3ec9387fc3486fae3d7912
#
_entry.id   2fb857dbae3ec9387fc3486fae3d7912
#
_cell.length_a   1.000
_cell.length_b   1.000
_cell.length_c   1.000
_cell.angle_alpha   90.00
_cell.angle_beta   90.00
_cell.angle_gamma   90.00
#
_symmetry.space_group_name_H-M   'P 1'
#
loop_
_entity.id
_entity.type
_entity.pdbx_description
1 polymer ?
#
loop_
_entity_poly.entity_id
_entity_poly.type
_entity_poly.pdbx_seq_one_letter_code
_entity_poly.pdbx_strand_id
1 'polypeptide(L)'
;MLFTCVGRRVSLLRSFTAAAKKLKIRLTILGTEATQLSSALQLCDKKFLVKPTTHGDYVKQLLSIVKRNKVDFLVPTVDLDLKVLARNKARFAELGCRVLVSSPDVINICQDKRKTYRFLRKQGFDTPTTMSVQTALSKSKTSWPYFLKPWDGYASRGNAVVGNRRELMFFAKRIPNVICQEFVKGIEHTCDVYVDFNMKVRCVVPRRRIEIRAGEVSKAQVVKNKHIMTEAAKLVEALRAGPGVITLQLFLTADNKIKFIEINPRFGGGAPLSIKAGADFPKWILQEVAGSKPEIRFDGFKDELVMLRYDGEVWLKAAEEKRQNDFR
;
A
#
# COMPACT_ATOMS: atom_id res chain seq x y z
N MET A 1 -1.19 -19.89 -0.29
CA MET A 1 -1.18 -18.47 0.15
C MET A 1 -2.58 -17.87 0.09
N LEU A 2 -2.86 -16.85 0.89
CA LEU A 2 -4.14 -16.12 0.92
C LEU A 2 -3.92 -14.63 0.66
N PHE A 3 -4.63 -14.05 -0.30
CA PHE A 3 -4.77 -12.61 -0.43
C PHE A 3 -6.08 -12.12 0.19
N THR A 4 -6.03 -11.06 0.97
CA THR A 4 -7.23 -10.41 1.51
C THR A 4 -7.58 -9.15 0.72
N CYS A 5 -8.88 -8.90 0.54
CA CYS A 5 -9.43 -7.74 -0.17
C CYS A 5 -8.78 -7.56 -1.56
N VAL A 6 -8.80 -8.63 -2.36
CA VAL A 6 -8.02 -8.71 -3.62
C VAL A 6 -8.39 -7.65 -4.66
N GLY A 7 -9.63 -7.16 -4.67
CA GLY A 7 -10.09 -6.07 -5.51
C GLY A 7 -9.71 -6.21 -6.99
N ARG A 8 -8.89 -5.27 -7.47
CA ARG A 8 -8.37 -5.21 -8.85
C ARG A 8 -6.90 -5.64 -8.95
N ARG A 9 -6.37 -6.41 -7.99
CA ARG A 9 -4.92 -6.75 -7.91
C ARG A 9 -4.49 -7.88 -8.86
N VAL A 10 -5.12 -8.00 -10.04
CA VAL A 10 -4.86 -9.02 -11.06
C VAL A 10 -3.38 -9.17 -11.39
N SER A 11 -2.68 -8.05 -11.66
CA SER A 11 -1.25 -8.08 -12.00
C SER A 11 -0.39 -8.59 -10.85
N LEU A 12 -0.76 -8.31 -9.59
CA LEU A 12 -0.04 -8.81 -8.43
C LEU A 12 -0.20 -10.34 -8.30
N LEU A 13 -1.43 -10.86 -8.44
CA LEU A 13 -1.67 -12.31 -8.42
C LEU A 13 -0.84 -13.01 -9.51
N ARG A 14 -0.93 -12.52 -10.75
CA ARG A 14 -0.14 -13.05 -11.87
C ARG A 14 1.37 -13.01 -11.61
N SER A 15 1.87 -12.00 -10.91
CA SER A 15 3.28 -11.92 -10.52
C SER A 15 3.69 -13.03 -9.54
N PHE A 16 2.84 -13.36 -8.56
CA PHE A 16 3.07 -14.49 -7.66
C PHE A 16 3.02 -15.85 -8.39
N THR A 17 2.04 -16.04 -9.29
CA THR A 17 1.97 -17.24 -10.14
C THR A 17 3.22 -17.39 -11.00
N ALA A 18 3.69 -16.30 -11.63
CA ALA A 18 4.90 -16.31 -12.44
C ALA A 18 6.17 -16.60 -11.61
N ALA A 19 6.26 -16.05 -10.40
CA ALA A 19 7.35 -16.32 -9.49
C ALA A 19 7.38 -17.79 -9.02
N ALA A 20 6.23 -18.37 -8.69
CA ALA A 20 6.10 -19.77 -8.33
C ALA A 20 6.55 -20.69 -9.48
N LYS A 21 6.14 -20.38 -10.73
CA LYS A 21 6.59 -21.11 -11.92
C LYS A 21 8.11 -21.04 -12.10
N LYS A 22 8.73 -19.87 -11.91
CA LYS A 22 10.20 -19.72 -11.96
C LYS A 22 10.91 -20.54 -10.89
N LEU A 23 10.33 -20.65 -9.70
CA LEU A 23 10.85 -21.43 -8.59
C LEU A 23 10.52 -22.92 -8.67
N LYS A 24 9.71 -23.33 -9.64
CA LYS A 24 9.21 -24.71 -9.81
C LYS A 24 8.47 -25.23 -8.55
N ILE A 25 7.76 -24.34 -7.84
CA ILE A 25 6.95 -24.68 -6.67
C ILE A 25 5.46 -24.69 -7.02
N ARG A 26 4.70 -25.58 -6.37
CA ARG A 26 3.24 -25.59 -6.47
C ARG A 26 2.68 -24.49 -5.56
N LEU A 27 1.99 -23.52 -6.14
CA LEU A 27 1.36 -22.43 -5.43
C LEU A 27 -0.16 -22.48 -5.67
N THR A 28 -0.94 -22.48 -4.57
CA THR A 28 -2.39 -22.30 -4.63
C THR A 28 -2.72 -20.91 -4.09
N ILE A 29 -3.36 -20.08 -4.90
CA ILE A 29 -3.77 -18.72 -4.55
C ILE A 29 -5.21 -18.70 -4.11
N LEU A 30 -5.46 -18.38 -2.85
CA LEU A 30 -6.77 -18.13 -2.28
C LEU A 30 -7.01 -16.61 -2.24
N GLY A 31 -8.24 -16.19 -2.54
CA GLY A 31 -8.64 -14.78 -2.45
C GLY A 31 -9.86 -14.59 -1.58
N THR A 32 -9.90 -13.49 -0.83
CA THR A 32 -11.11 -13.06 -0.11
C THR A 32 -11.58 -11.69 -0.57
N GLU A 33 -12.90 -11.51 -0.60
CA GLU A 33 -13.59 -10.26 -0.89
C GLU A 33 -14.95 -10.19 -0.18
N ALA A 34 -15.47 -8.96 -0.06
CA ALA A 34 -16.84 -8.76 0.44
C ALA A 34 -17.90 -8.93 -0.65
N THR A 35 -17.50 -8.93 -1.92
CA THR A 35 -18.38 -9.09 -3.09
C THR A 35 -17.75 -10.01 -4.14
N GLN A 36 -18.59 -10.71 -4.88
CA GLN A 36 -18.15 -11.54 -6.02
C GLN A 36 -17.66 -10.69 -7.21
N LEU A 37 -18.10 -9.44 -7.28
CA LEU A 37 -17.80 -8.51 -8.39
C LEU A 37 -16.39 -7.90 -8.28
N SER A 38 -15.40 -8.73 -8.01
CA SER A 38 -13.98 -8.38 -7.93
C SER A 38 -13.20 -9.15 -8.99
N SER A 39 -12.55 -8.45 -9.91
CA SER A 39 -11.83 -9.07 -11.02
C SER A 39 -10.68 -9.98 -10.56
N ALA A 40 -9.93 -9.57 -9.54
CA ALA A 40 -8.84 -10.38 -9.03
C ALA A 40 -9.34 -11.64 -8.30
N LEU A 41 -10.50 -11.59 -7.64
CA LEU A 41 -11.11 -12.75 -7.00
C LEU A 41 -11.38 -13.86 -8.02
N GLN A 42 -11.81 -13.48 -9.22
CA GLN A 42 -12.13 -14.45 -10.29
C GLN A 42 -10.92 -15.22 -10.81
N LEU A 43 -9.73 -14.70 -10.58
CA LEU A 43 -8.46 -15.30 -10.99
C LEU A 43 -7.76 -16.08 -9.86
N CYS A 44 -8.37 -16.17 -8.69
CA CYS A 44 -7.88 -17.03 -7.61
C CYS A 44 -8.29 -18.47 -7.83
N ASP A 45 -7.41 -19.42 -7.42
CA ASP A 45 -7.72 -20.86 -7.48
C ASP A 45 -8.89 -21.23 -6.54
N LYS A 46 -8.98 -20.53 -5.39
CA LYS A 46 -10.12 -20.64 -4.46
C LYS A 46 -10.59 -19.25 -4.06
N LYS A 47 -11.91 -19.07 -4.09
CA LYS A 47 -12.61 -17.79 -3.85
C LYS A 47 -13.42 -17.89 -2.57
N PHE A 48 -13.34 -16.86 -1.73
CA PHE A 48 -14.11 -16.81 -0.49
C PHE A 48 -14.75 -15.42 -0.34
N LEU A 49 -16.05 -15.42 -0.11
CA LEU A 49 -16.76 -14.22 0.32
C LEU A 49 -16.69 -14.13 1.84
N VAL A 50 -16.30 -12.95 2.32
CA VAL A 50 -16.19 -12.65 3.75
C VAL A 50 -16.91 -11.36 4.07
N LYS A 51 -17.29 -11.18 5.33
CA LYS A 51 -17.87 -9.93 5.81
C LYS A 51 -16.87 -8.77 5.59
N PRO A 52 -17.34 -7.52 5.50
CA PRO A 52 -16.45 -6.35 5.43
C PRO A 52 -15.44 -6.30 6.58
N THR A 53 -14.29 -5.69 6.36
CA THR A 53 -13.18 -5.60 7.32
C THR A 53 -13.56 -4.98 8.67
N THR A 54 -14.64 -4.19 8.71
CA THR A 54 -15.20 -3.56 9.91
C THR A 54 -16.15 -4.47 10.70
N HIS A 55 -16.57 -5.61 10.12
CA HIS A 55 -17.48 -6.53 10.79
C HIS A 55 -16.75 -7.42 11.80
N GLY A 56 -17.37 -7.67 12.96
CA GLY A 56 -16.77 -8.47 14.05
C GLY A 56 -16.36 -9.90 13.66
N ASP A 57 -17.07 -10.51 12.70
CA ASP A 57 -16.76 -11.87 12.23
C ASP A 57 -15.64 -11.93 11.17
N TYR A 58 -15.15 -10.81 10.65
CA TYR A 58 -14.15 -10.81 9.59
C TYR A 58 -12.94 -11.69 9.90
N VAL A 59 -12.31 -11.48 11.05
CA VAL A 59 -11.13 -12.25 11.48
C VAL A 59 -11.46 -13.72 11.70
N LYS A 60 -12.63 -14.02 12.30
CA LYS A 60 -13.08 -15.40 12.55
C LYS A 60 -13.22 -16.17 11.22
N GLN A 61 -13.79 -15.52 10.18
CA GLN A 61 -13.89 -16.10 8.85
C GLN A 61 -12.53 -16.36 8.22
N LEU A 62 -11.59 -15.38 8.30
CA LEU A 62 -10.23 -15.56 7.78
C LEU A 62 -9.48 -16.70 8.49
N LEU A 63 -9.55 -16.78 9.81
CA LEU A 63 -8.93 -17.88 10.59
C LEU A 63 -9.51 -19.25 10.18
N SER A 64 -10.82 -19.34 9.95
CA SER A 64 -11.47 -20.57 9.46
C SER A 64 -10.95 -20.97 8.07
N ILE A 65 -10.83 -20.00 7.13
CA ILE A 65 -10.28 -20.23 5.79
C ILE A 65 -8.82 -20.70 5.89
N VAL A 66 -8.01 -20.03 6.69
CA VAL A 66 -6.59 -20.39 6.90
C VAL A 66 -6.45 -21.80 7.44
N LYS A 67 -7.19 -22.15 8.50
CA LYS A 67 -7.16 -23.48 9.11
C LYS A 67 -7.57 -24.57 8.14
N ARG A 68 -8.72 -24.41 7.47
CA ARG A 68 -9.28 -25.43 6.55
C ARG A 68 -8.42 -25.66 5.31
N ASN A 69 -7.71 -24.63 4.82
CA ASN A 69 -6.92 -24.71 3.61
C ASN A 69 -5.41 -24.81 3.87
N LYS A 70 -4.97 -24.87 5.13
CA LYS A 70 -3.55 -24.97 5.53
C LYS A 70 -2.73 -23.87 4.84
N VAL A 71 -3.13 -22.60 5.05
CA VAL A 71 -2.50 -21.45 4.38
C VAL A 71 -1.18 -21.13 5.06
N ASP A 72 -0.07 -21.14 4.32
CA ASP A 72 1.28 -20.86 4.84
C ASP A 72 1.49 -19.36 5.11
N PHE A 73 0.95 -18.49 4.24
CA PHE A 73 1.09 -17.04 4.42
C PHE A 73 -0.08 -16.25 3.83
N LEU A 74 -0.31 -15.06 4.42
CA LEU A 74 -1.37 -14.14 4.08
C LEU A 74 -0.78 -12.78 3.67
N VAL A 75 -1.26 -12.23 2.55
CA VAL A 75 -0.83 -10.93 2.00
C VAL A 75 -2.03 -9.99 1.93
N PRO A 76 -2.06 -8.92 2.76
CA PRO A 76 -3.06 -7.88 2.64
C PRO A 76 -2.79 -7.00 1.41
N THR A 77 -3.85 -6.56 0.72
CA THR A 77 -3.72 -5.75 -0.49
C THR A 77 -4.26 -4.33 -0.36
N VAL A 78 -4.96 -4.02 0.74
CA VAL A 78 -5.54 -2.70 1.03
C VAL A 78 -5.20 -2.26 2.45
N ASP A 79 -5.39 -0.97 2.74
CA ASP A 79 -5.10 -0.42 4.07
C ASP A 79 -6.17 -0.76 5.11
N LEU A 80 -7.39 -1.09 4.65
CA LEU A 80 -8.56 -1.26 5.51
C LEU A 80 -8.45 -2.43 6.49
N ASP A 81 -7.78 -3.52 6.11
CA ASP A 81 -7.65 -4.71 6.96
C ASP A 81 -6.32 -4.80 7.73
N LEU A 82 -5.35 -3.92 7.44
CA LEU A 82 -4.03 -3.97 8.08
C LEU A 82 -4.11 -3.91 9.60
N LYS A 83 -4.95 -3.03 10.14
CA LYS A 83 -5.08 -2.84 11.60
C LYS A 83 -5.63 -4.09 12.30
N VAL A 84 -6.65 -4.68 11.73
CA VAL A 84 -7.27 -5.88 12.29
C VAL A 84 -6.37 -7.10 12.13
N LEU A 85 -5.66 -7.24 11.00
CA LEU A 85 -4.69 -8.30 10.77
C LEU A 85 -3.48 -8.18 11.71
N ALA A 86 -2.93 -6.96 11.87
CA ALA A 86 -1.81 -6.71 12.77
C ALA A 86 -2.11 -7.10 14.23
N ARG A 87 -3.31 -6.77 14.70
CA ARG A 87 -3.77 -7.11 16.07
C ARG A 87 -3.98 -8.61 16.29
N ASN A 88 -4.26 -9.35 15.23
CA ASN A 88 -4.54 -10.78 15.30
C ASN A 88 -3.39 -11.65 14.75
N LYS A 89 -2.22 -11.06 14.47
CA LYS A 89 -1.09 -11.75 13.83
C LYS A 89 -0.68 -13.03 14.56
N ALA A 90 -0.69 -13.03 15.90
CA ALA A 90 -0.38 -14.21 16.72
C ALA A 90 -1.36 -15.37 16.46
N ARG A 91 -2.66 -15.09 16.38
CA ARG A 91 -3.70 -16.12 16.11
C ARG A 91 -3.53 -16.82 14.75
N PHE A 92 -3.05 -16.08 13.73
CA PHE A 92 -2.69 -16.68 12.45
C PHE A 92 -1.43 -17.53 12.56
N ALA A 93 -0.42 -17.05 13.31
CA ALA A 93 0.81 -17.79 13.53
C ALA A 93 0.58 -19.12 14.26
N GLU A 94 -0.34 -19.19 15.23
CA GLU A 94 -0.78 -20.44 15.91
C GLU A 94 -1.33 -21.47 14.92
N LEU A 95 -1.85 -21.04 13.77
CA LEU A 95 -2.31 -21.89 12.67
C LEU A 95 -1.21 -22.19 11.63
N GLY A 96 0.04 -21.82 11.90
CA GLY A 96 1.15 -21.92 10.95
C GLY A 96 1.13 -20.89 9.81
N CYS A 97 0.24 -19.88 9.86
CA CYS A 97 0.10 -18.89 8.81
C CYS A 97 0.84 -17.58 9.14
N ARG A 98 1.85 -17.24 8.35
CA ARG A 98 2.54 -15.96 8.47
C ARG A 98 1.76 -14.84 7.79
N VAL A 99 1.43 -13.78 8.52
CA VAL A 99 0.78 -12.59 7.95
C VAL A 99 1.84 -11.54 7.61
N LEU A 100 1.89 -11.12 6.33
CA LEU A 100 2.81 -10.08 5.86
C LEU A 100 2.24 -8.70 6.21
N VAL A 101 2.28 -8.36 7.47
CA VAL A 101 1.79 -7.09 8.02
C VAL A 101 2.77 -6.58 9.09
N SER A 102 2.97 -5.28 9.12
CA SER A 102 3.75 -4.58 10.16
C SER A 102 3.06 -4.67 11.53
N SER A 103 3.79 -4.28 12.58
CA SER A 103 3.25 -4.24 13.94
C SER A 103 2.04 -3.29 14.06
N PRO A 104 1.18 -3.47 15.08
CA PRO A 104 0.05 -2.57 15.32
C PRO A 104 0.46 -1.09 15.47
N ASP A 105 1.61 -0.81 16.08
CA ASP A 105 2.12 0.55 16.27
C ASP A 105 2.50 1.19 14.93
N VAL A 106 3.19 0.45 14.06
CA VAL A 106 3.52 0.90 12.71
C VAL A 106 2.25 1.21 11.92
N ILE A 107 1.27 0.30 11.93
CA ILE A 107 0.00 0.52 11.25
C ILE A 107 -0.72 1.76 11.80
N ASN A 108 -0.72 1.95 13.11
CA ASN A 108 -1.34 3.11 13.75
C ASN A 108 -0.66 4.45 13.36
N ILE A 109 0.66 4.44 13.15
CA ILE A 109 1.39 5.60 12.63
C ILE A 109 1.02 5.86 11.17
N CYS A 110 1.01 4.82 10.33
CA CYS A 110 0.80 4.94 8.88
C CYS A 110 -0.64 5.34 8.51
N GLN A 111 -1.64 4.90 9.27
CA GLN A 111 -3.06 5.15 8.98
C GLN A 111 -3.59 6.51 9.47
N ASP A 112 -2.79 7.27 10.21
CA ASP A 112 -3.12 8.62 10.65
C ASP A 112 -2.04 9.62 10.19
N LYS A 113 -2.36 10.43 9.19
CA LYS A 113 -1.41 11.39 8.60
C LYS A 113 -0.83 12.40 9.60
N ARG A 114 -1.54 12.66 10.72
CA ARG A 114 -1.04 13.50 11.83
C ARG A 114 0.03 12.77 12.62
N LYS A 115 -0.13 11.45 12.82
CA LYS A 115 0.86 10.59 13.47
C LYS A 115 2.06 10.36 12.57
N THR A 116 1.84 10.11 11.27
CA THR A 116 2.89 10.03 10.25
C THR A 116 3.73 11.32 10.26
N TYR A 117 3.09 12.49 10.22
CA TYR A 117 3.79 13.78 10.30
C TYR A 117 4.65 13.92 11.56
N ARG A 118 4.07 13.62 12.74
CA ARG A 118 4.81 13.68 14.02
C ARG A 118 6.00 12.73 14.05
N PHE A 119 5.81 11.50 13.56
CA PHE A 119 6.87 10.50 13.46
C PHE A 119 8.00 10.99 12.54
N LEU A 120 7.69 11.44 11.33
CA LEU A 120 8.67 11.92 10.37
C LEU A 120 9.49 13.07 10.96
N ARG A 121 8.82 14.07 11.54
CA ARG A 121 9.51 15.22 12.19
C ARG A 121 10.40 14.78 13.34
N LYS A 122 9.92 13.88 14.19
CA LYS A 122 10.70 13.36 15.34
C LYS A 122 11.95 12.61 14.88
N GLN A 123 11.87 11.90 13.76
CA GLN A 123 13.00 11.13 13.22
C GLN A 123 13.89 11.95 12.26
N GLY A 124 13.64 13.26 12.10
CA GLY A 124 14.45 14.13 11.26
C GLY A 124 14.18 14.04 9.76
N PHE A 125 13.11 13.34 9.33
CA PHE A 125 12.71 13.30 7.93
C PHE A 125 11.91 14.55 7.56
N ASP A 126 12.18 15.10 6.36
CA ASP A 126 11.40 16.22 5.86
C ASP A 126 10.03 15.74 5.33
N THR A 127 9.03 16.55 5.61
CA THR A 127 7.61 16.27 5.29
C THR A 127 6.86 17.59 5.19
N PRO A 128 5.82 17.71 4.34
CA PRO A 128 5.04 18.94 4.27
C PRO A 128 4.52 19.34 5.65
N THR A 129 4.72 20.60 6.03
CA THR A 129 4.20 21.13 7.30
C THR A 129 2.71 20.88 7.39
N THR A 130 2.31 20.15 8.44
CA THR A 130 0.92 19.72 8.65
C THR A 130 0.35 20.39 9.90
N MET A 131 -0.85 20.96 9.79
CA MET A 131 -1.50 21.70 10.86
C MET A 131 -3.02 21.56 10.82
N SER A 132 -3.69 22.02 11.88
CA SER A 132 -5.15 22.15 11.87
C SER A 132 -5.58 23.33 10.99
N VAL A 133 -6.84 23.32 10.57
CA VAL A 133 -7.43 24.45 9.83
C VAL A 133 -7.39 25.72 10.68
N GLN A 134 -7.67 25.63 11.99
CA GLN A 134 -7.61 26.78 12.91
C GLN A 134 -6.20 27.37 12.95
N THR A 135 -5.17 26.52 13.08
CA THR A 135 -3.79 26.96 13.05
C THR A 135 -3.41 27.65 11.71
N ALA A 136 -3.92 27.13 10.58
CA ALA A 136 -3.70 27.76 9.29
C ALA A 136 -4.37 29.14 9.18
N LEU A 137 -5.59 29.27 9.75
CA LEU A 137 -6.35 30.52 9.76
C LEU A 137 -5.78 31.58 10.72
N SER A 138 -5.10 31.18 11.80
CA SER A 138 -4.50 32.11 12.79
C SER A 138 -3.15 32.65 12.39
N LYS A 139 -2.50 32.13 11.34
CA LYS A 139 -1.22 32.62 10.87
C LYS A 139 -1.33 34.02 10.28
N SER A 140 -0.49 34.97 10.75
CA SER A 140 -0.39 36.32 10.21
C SER A 140 0.23 36.38 8.81
N LYS A 141 1.21 35.50 8.54
CA LYS A 141 1.76 35.25 7.20
C LYS A 141 1.30 33.89 6.69
N THR A 142 0.45 33.89 5.68
CA THR A 142 -0.04 32.70 5.02
C THR A 142 0.76 32.43 3.74
N SER A 143 1.28 31.20 3.61
CA SER A 143 1.99 30.78 2.40
C SER A 143 1.00 29.97 1.53
N TRP A 144 0.17 30.67 0.77
CA TRP A 144 -0.73 30.04 -0.18
C TRP A 144 0.02 29.48 -1.40
N PRO A 145 -0.47 28.41 -2.02
CA PRO A 145 -1.66 27.62 -1.65
C PRO A 145 -1.38 26.62 -0.53
N TYR A 146 -2.46 26.10 0.10
CA TYR A 146 -2.42 24.93 0.97
C TYR A 146 -3.06 23.73 0.31
N PHE A 147 -2.66 22.53 0.78
CA PHE A 147 -3.26 21.26 0.40
C PHE A 147 -4.11 20.70 1.56
N LEU A 148 -5.40 20.48 1.31
CA LEU A 148 -6.32 19.91 2.27
C LEU A 148 -6.55 18.44 1.99
N LYS A 149 -6.62 17.62 3.03
CA LYS A 149 -6.99 16.19 2.93
C LYS A 149 -7.53 15.66 4.26
N PRO A 150 -8.34 14.58 4.25
CA PRO A 150 -8.67 13.85 5.48
C PRO A 150 -7.41 13.23 6.09
N TRP A 151 -7.25 13.30 7.43
CA TRP A 151 -6.09 12.66 8.07
C TRP A 151 -6.18 11.12 8.05
N ASP A 152 -7.36 10.54 7.91
CA ASP A 152 -7.67 9.12 7.81
C ASP A 152 -8.10 8.70 6.38
N GLY A 153 -8.02 9.61 5.40
CA GLY A 153 -8.44 9.37 4.03
C GLY A 153 -7.49 8.45 3.23
N TYR A 154 -8.02 7.83 2.20
CA TYR A 154 -7.34 6.96 1.25
C TYR A 154 -7.78 7.25 -0.20
N ALA A 155 -7.00 6.79 -1.18
CA ALA A 155 -7.28 6.92 -2.62
C ALA A 155 -7.57 8.37 -3.07
N SER A 156 -6.90 9.36 -2.48
CA SER A 156 -7.02 10.81 -2.79
C SER A 156 -8.45 11.38 -2.65
N ARG A 157 -9.36 10.68 -1.95
CA ARG A 157 -10.73 11.16 -1.73
C ARG A 157 -10.72 12.34 -0.76
N GLY A 158 -11.45 13.40 -1.12
CA GLY A 158 -11.58 14.60 -0.28
C GLY A 158 -10.33 15.49 -0.27
N ASN A 159 -9.43 15.37 -1.26
CA ASN A 159 -8.30 16.28 -1.39
C ASN A 159 -8.72 17.56 -2.11
N ALA A 160 -8.17 18.71 -1.70
CA ALA A 160 -8.36 20.00 -2.36
C ALA A 160 -7.11 20.88 -2.23
N VAL A 161 -6.81 21.65 -3.27
CA VAL A 161 -5.83 22.75 -3.21
C VAL A 161 -6.62 24.04 -2.98
N VAL A 162 -6.19 24.87 -2.03
CA VAL A 162 -6.86 26.11 -1.68
C VAL A 162 -5.87 27.28 -1.75
N GLY A 163 -6.25 28.31 -2.53
CA GLY A 163 -5.41 29.46 -2.83
C GLY A 163 -5.62 30.66 -1.89
N ASN A 164 -6.65 30.62 -1.03
CA ASN A 164 -6.99 31.74 -0.14
C ASN A 164 -7.83 31.29 1.06
N ARG A 165 -8.05 32.24 1.99
CA ARG A 165 -8.80 32.02 3.25
C ARG A 165 -10.26 31.57 3.00
N ARG A 166 -10.93 32.14 1.99
CA ARG A 166 -12.34 31.84 1.69
C ARG A 166 -12.49 30.39 1.22
N GLU A 167 -11.61 29.95 0.33
CA GLU A 167 -11.58 28.55 -0.14
C GLU A 167 -11.24 27.59 1.00
N LEU A 168 -10.26 27.93 1.85
CA LEU A 168 -9.92 27.11 3.03
C LEU A 168 -11.14 26.91 3.91
N MET A 169 -11.89 27.95 4.25
CA MET A 169 -13.08 27.85 5.09
C MET A 169 -14.20 27.04 4.40
N PHE A 170 -14.36 27.19 3.10
CA PHE A 170 -15.37 26.47 2.32
C PHE A 170 -15.10 24.96 2.28
N PHE A 171 -13.88 24.55 1.92
CA PHE A 171 -13.52 23.14 1.82
C PHE A 171 -13.39 22.49 3.20
N ALA A 172 -12.92 23.19 4.21
CA ALA A 172 -12.80 22.67 5.58
C ALA A 172 -14.13 22.21 6.18
N LYS A 173 -15.25 22.82 5.79
CA LYS A 173 -16.60 22.41 6.22
C LYS A 173 -17.11 21.15 5.50
N ARG A 174 -16.52 20.78 4.36
CA ARG A 174 -16.97 19.68 3.49
C ARG A 174 -16.09 18.44 3.58
N ILE A 175 -14.83 18.62 3.94
CA ILE A 175 -13.88 17.52 4.05
C ILE A 175 -13.89 17.03 5.50
N PRO A 176 -14.38 15.80 5.76
CA PRO A 176 -14.35 15.25 7.11
C PRO A 176 -12.90 15.04 7.57
N ASN A 177 -12.66 15.18 8.86
CA ASN A 177 -11.34 14.92 9.45
C ASN A 177 -10.18 15.66 8.75
N VAL A 178 -10.42 16.88 8.29
CA VAL A 178 -9.50 17.65 7.45
C VAL A 178 -8.25 18.10 8.21
N ILE A 179 -7.11 17.97 7.55
CA ILE A 179 -5.84 18.61 7.89
C ILE A 179 -5.41 19.55 6.75
N CYS A 180 -4.68 20.59 7.13
CA CYS A 180 -4.08 21.56 6.23
C CYS A 180 -2.60 21.26 6.12
N GLN A 181 -2.07 21.12 4.91
CA GLN A 181 -0.67 20.89 4.63
C GLN A 181 -0.08 21.99 3.74
N GLU A 182 1.21 22.22 3.90
CA GLU A 182 2.03 22.97 2.94
C GLU A 182 1.83 22.35 1.54
N PHE A 183 1.61 23.19 0.54
CA PHE A 183 1.60 22.75 -0.85
C PHE A 183 3.04 22.61 -1.35
N VAL A 184 3.42 21.40 -1.71
CA VAL A 184 4.77 21.10 -2.20
C VAL A 184 4.82 21.15 -3.72
N LYS A 185 5.69 22.01 -4.26
CA LYS A 185 6.06 21.98 -5.68
C LYS A 185 7.20 20.98 -5.87
N GLY A 186 6.95 19.90 -6.60
CA GLY A 186 7.95 18.86 -6.83
C GLY A 186 7.43 17.72 -7.69
N ILE A 187 8.31 16.79 -8.03
CA ILE A 187 7.97 15.60 -8.79
C ILE A 187 7.56 14.50 -7.81
N GLU A 188 6.34 14.00 -7.94
CA GLU A 188 5.83 12.94 -7.08
C GLU A 188 6.45 11.59 -7.44
N HIS A 189 6.96 10.91 -6.42
CA HIS A 189 7.49 9.56 -6.50
C HIS A 189 6.77 8.63 -5.53
N THR A 190 6.75 7.37 -5.91
CA THR A 190 6.39 6.26 -5.03
C THR A 190 7.58 5.33 -4.94
N CYS A 191 7.97 4.89 -3.73
CA CYS A 191 9.01 3.88 -3.55
C CYS A 191 8.38 2.58 -3.07
N ASP A 192 8.66 1.46 -3.73
CA ASP A 192 8.39 0.13 -3.20
C ASP A 192 9.66 -0.35 -2.49
N VAL A 193 9.55 -0.54 -1.17
CA VAL A 193 10.66 -0.97 -0.30
C VAL A 193 10.40 -2.41 0.13
N TYR A 194 11.31 -3.32 -0.19
CA TYR A 194 11.23 -4.70 0.27
C TYR A 194 12.00 -4.88 1.58
N VAL A 195 11.28 -5.38 2.57
CA VAL A 195 11.80 -5.73 3.89
C VAL A 195 11.72 -7.24 4.05
N ASP A 196 12.85 -7.89 4.30
CA ASP A 196 12.92 -9.35 4.47
C ASP A 196 12.30 -9.81 5.81
N PHE A 197 12.20 -11.11 6.02
CA PHE A 197 11.63 -11.69 7.24
C PHE A 197 12.50 -11.48 8.49
N ASN A 198 13.75 -11.05 8.30
CA ASN A 198 14.64 -10.60 9.38
C ASN A 198 14.56 -9.09 9.62
N MET A 199 13.54 -8.42 9.07
CA MET A 199 13.29 -6.98 9.22
C MET A 199 14.41 -6.09 8.64
N LYS A 200 15.16 -6.56 7.64
CA LYS A 200 16.18 -5.78 6.94
C LYS A 200 15.64 -5.26 5.62
N VAL A 201 15.88 -3.98 5.32
CA VAL A 201 15.60 -3.41 4.01
C VAL A 201 16.57 -4.00 2.99
N ARG A 202 16.05 -4.61 1.93
CA ARG A 202 16.83 -5.34 0.93
C ARG A 202 16.83 -4.70 -0.45
N CYS A 203 15.78 -3.96 -0.79
CA CYS A 203 15.65 -3.30 -2.09
C CYS A 203 14.71 -2.11 -2.00
N VAL A 204 15.02 -1.03 -2.71
CA VAL A 204 14.19 0.17 -2.81
C VAL A 204 14.05 0.56 -4.27
N VAL A 205 12.82 0.57 -4.78
CA VAL A 205 12.53 0.92 -6.18
C VAL A 205 11.72 2.21 -6.25
N PRO A 206 12.37 3.37 -6.49
CA PRO A 206 11.68 4.61 -6.73
C PRO A 206 11.00 4.60 -8.11
N ARG A 207 9.78 5.12 -8.17
CA ARG A 207 8.98 5.27 -9.39
C ARG A 207 8.42 6.67 -9.46
N ARG A 208 8.75 7.41 -10.52
CA ARG A 208 8.11 8.69 -10.84
C ARG A 208 6.67 8.44 -11.24
N ARG A 209 5.73 9.19 -10.67
CA ARG A 209 4.31 9.16 -11.05
C ARG A 209 4.10 10.15 -12.20
N ILE A 210 3.75 9.63 -13.37
CA ILE A 210 3.53 10.43 -14.58
C ILE A 210 2.05 10.82 -14.69
N GLU A 211 1.15 9.84 -14.45
CA GLU A 211 -0.29 10.06 -14.52
C GLU A 211 -1.00 9.24 -13.43
N ILE A 212 -2.03 9.84 -12.85
CA ILE A 212 -2.87 9.23 -11.81
C ILE A 212 -4.31 9.19 -12.32
N ARG A 213 -4.96 8.01 -12.19
CA ARG A 213 -6.37 7.81 -12.50
C ARG A 213 -7.07 7.19 -11.29
N ALA A 214 -8.11 7.84 -10.78
CA ALA A 214 -8.87 7.40 -9.60
C ALA A 214 -7.98 7.04 -8.38
N GLY A 215 -6.98 7.90 -8.08
CA GLY A 215 -6.07 7.73 -6.93
C GLY A 215 -4.97 6.68 -7.13
N GLU A 216 -4.98 5.90 -8.21
CA GLU A 216 -3.92 4.95 -8.56
C GLU A 216 -3.09 5.44 -9.74
N VAL A 217 -1.81 5.07 -9.75
CA VAL A 217 -0.91 5.41 -10.85
C VAL A 217 -1.31 4.64 -12.11
N SER A 218 -1.52 5.35 -13.22
CA SER A 218 -1.80 4.79 -14.56
C SER A 218 -0.56 4.77 -15.44
N LYS A 219 0.32 5.79 -15.33
CA LYS A 219 1.63 5.82 -15.99
C LYS A 219 2.71 6.12 -14.98
N ALA A 220 3.78 5.34 -14.99
CA ALA A 220 4.92 5.52 -14.09
C ALA A 220 6.22 5.06 -14.77
N GLN A 221 7.32 5.61 -14.29
CA GLN A 221 8.67 5.27 -14.73
C GLN A 221 9.52 4.91 -13.52
N VAL A 222 10.31 3.84 -13.62
CA VAL A 222 11.37 3.52 -12.64
C VAL A 222 12.47 4.56 -12.74
N VAL A 223 12.98 5.01 -11.61
CA VAL A 223 14.07 5.99 -11.53
C VAL A 223 15.08 5.56 -10.48
N LYS A 224 16.29 5.21 -10.90
CA LYS A 224 17.41 4.91 -9.98
C LYS A 224 18.00 6.17 -9.39
N ASN A 225 17.28 6.78 -8.47
CA ASN A 225 17.79 7.91 -7.70
C ASN A 225 18.34 7.44 -6.35
N LYS A 226 19.67 7.42 -6.21
CA LYS A 226 20.35 6.94 -4.99
C LYS A 226 19.95 7.73 -3.73
N HIS A 227 19.71 9.04 -3.85
CA HIS A 227 19.29 9.86 -2.73
C HIS A 227 17.91 9.42 -2.22
N ILE A 228 16.93 9.26 -3.12
CA ILE A 228 15.60 8.73 -2.77
C ILE A 228 15.70 7.33 -2.17
N MET A 229 16.52 6.45 -2.78
CA MET A 229 16.67 5.06 -2.31
C MET A 229 17.21 5.00 -0.88
N THR A 230 18.24 5.78 -0.59
CA THR A 230 18.87 5.84 0.74
C THR A 230 17.92 6.39 1.80
N GLU A 231 17.26 7.51 1.53
CA GLU A 231 16.34 8.13 2.49
C GLU A 231 15.08 7.28 2.72
N ALA A 232 14.56 6.62 1.67
CA ALA A 232 13.45 5.69 1.79
C ALA A 232 13.81 4.44 2.63
N ALA A 233 15.04 3.90 2.47
CA ALA A 233 15.52 2.80 3.30
C ALA A 233 15.62 3.21 4.77
N LYS A 234 16.28 4.33 5.07
CA LYS A 234 16.40 4.88 6.43
C LYS A 234 15.03 5.08 7.10
N LEU A 235 14.05 5.60 6.34
CA LEU A 235 12.69 5.83 6.86
C LEU A 235 12.02 4.51 7.27
N VAL A 236 12.09 3.48 6.42
CA VAL A 236 11.47 2.17 6.70
C VAL A 236 12.15 1.48 7.87
N GLU A 237 13.49 1.58 7.98
CA GLU A 237 14.26 1.07 9.11
C GLU A 237 13.93 1.78 10.43
N ALA A 238 13.87 3.12 10.42
CA ALA A 238 13.50 3.91 11.60
C ALA A 238 12.07 3.60 12.08
N LEU A 239 11.15 3.36 11.14
CA LEU A 239 9.77 2.98 11.44
C LEU A 239 9.65 1.51 11.88
N ARG A 240 10.63 0.67 11.59
CA ARG A 240 10.58 -0.80 11.75
C ARG A 240 9.37 -1.41 11.05
N ALA A 241 9.05 -0.90 9.86
CA ALA A 241 7.96 -1.41 9.05
C ALA A 241 8.36 -2.71 8.33
N GLY A 242 7.46 -3.66 8.23
CA GLY A 242 7.71 -4.97 7.57
C GLY A 242 7.16 -6.15 8.39
N PRO A 243 7.44 -7.38 7.96
CA PRO A 243 8.08 -7.76 6.71
C PRO A 243 7.17 -7.60 5.49
N GLY A 244 7.75 -7.64 4.30
CA GLY A 244 7.06 -7.54 3.01
C GLY A 244 7.34 -6.23 2.28
N VAL A 245 6.42 -5.80 1.44
CA VAL A 245 6.58 -4.56 0.66
C VAL A 245 5.93 -3.38 1.38
N ILE A 246 6.70 -2.32 1.55
CA ILE A 246 6.25 -1.04 2.10
C ILE A 246 6.25 -0.02 0.96
N THR A 247 5.14 0.67 0.77
CA THR A 247 5.00 1.69 -0.29
C THR A 247 5.04 3.08 0.32
N LEU A 248 6.09 3.84 -0.01
CA LEU A 248 6.24 5.24 0.40
C LEU A 248 5.81 6.17 -0.73
N GLN A 249 5.27 7.34 -0.38
CA GLN A 249 5.04 8.43 -1.33
C GLN A 249 5.81 9.66 -0.87
N LEU A 250 6.42 10.37 -1.82
CA LEU A 250 7.23 11.54 -1.56
C LEU A 250 7.22 12.51 -2.75
N PHE A 251 7.57 13.75 -2.49
CA PHE A 251 7.97 14.71 -3.51
C PHE A 251 9.49 14.88 -3.50
N LEU A 252 10.08 14.92 -4.69
CA LEU A 252 11.42 15.43 -4.93
C LEU A 252 11.27 16.87 -5.45
N THR A 253 11.76 17.84 -4.69
CA THR A 253 11.69 19.24 -5.03
C THR A 253 12.80 19.66 -5.99
N ALA A 254 12.70 20.84 -6.60
CA ALA A 254 13.71 21.35 -7.53
C ALA A 254 15.09 21.57 -6.87
N ASP A 255 15.12 21.86 -5.56
CA ASP A 255 16.35 21.96 -4.75
C ASP A 255 16.81 20.60 -4.18
N ASN A 256 16.37 19.51 -4.80
CA ASN A 256 16.75 18.12 -4.48
C ASN A 256 16.40 17.68 -3.05
N LYS A 257 15.41 18.30 -2.39
CA LYS A 257 14.90 17.86 -1.10
C LYS A 257 13.80 16.82 -1.26
N ILE A 258 13.77 15.85 -0.36
CA ILE A 258 12.76 14.81 -0.31
C ILE A 258 11.74 15.15 0.78
N LYS A 259 10.46 15.29 0.41
CA LYS A 259 9.36 15.48 1.37
C LYS A 259 8.47 14.25 1.35
N PHE A 260 8.53 13.42 2.40
CA PHE A 260 7.65 12.25 2.55
C PHE A 260 6.22 12.67 2.89
N ILE A 261 5.23 12.08 2.21
CA ILE A 261 3.81 12.47 2.34
C ILE A 261 2.91 11.36 2.83
N GLU A 262 3.27 10.07 2.60
CA GLU A 262 2.44 8.93 2.97
C GLU A 262 3.27 7.65 3.06
N ILE A 263 2.90 6.77 3.99
CA ILE A 263 3.50 5.44 4.17
C ILE A 263 2.37 4.42 4.14
N ASN A 264 2.42 3.50 3.18
CA ASN A 264 1.44 2.42 3.03
C ASN A 264 2.15 1.09 3.24
N PRO A 265 2.04 0.43 4.43
CA PRO A 265 2.79 -0.78 4.75
C PRO A 265 2.16 -2.03 4.10
N ARG A 266 2.08 -2.02 2.79
CA ARG A 266 1.56 -3.07 1.90
C ARG A 266 1.99 -2.82 0.47
N PHE A 267 1.69 -3.76 -0.46
CA PHE A 267 1.90 -3.57 -1.88
C PHE A 267 1.14 -2.37 -2.43
N GLY A 268 1.84 -1.46 -3.10
CA GLY A 268 1.24 -0.37 -3.86
C GLY A 268 0.59 -0.85 -5.17
N GLY A 269 -0.39 -0.09 -5.68
CA GLY A 269 -1.02 -0.38 -6.98
C GLY A 269 -0.04 -0.39 -8.16
N GLY A 270 1.06 0.34 -8.06
CA GLY A 270 2.13 0.40 -9.07
C GLY A 270 3.25 -0.63 -8.89
N ALA A 271 3.23 -1.49 -7.86
CA ALA A 271 4.27 -2.49 -7.61
C ALA A 271 4.56 -3.44 -8.81
N PRO A 272 3.60 -3.75 -9.70
CA PRO A 272 3.90 -4.52 -10.90
C PRO A 272 5.01 -3.94 -11.77
N LEU A 273 5.19 -2.61 -11.79
CA LEU A 273 6.32 -1.98 -12.48
C LEU A 273 7.66 -2.35 -11.84
N SER A 274 7.78 -2.24 -10.53
CA SER A 274 9.00 -2.61 -9.79
C SER A 274 9.35 -4.08 -9.98
N ILE A 275 8.34 -4.96 -9.95
CA ILE A 275 8.50 -6.40 -10.20
C ILE A 275 9.00 -6.66 -11.64
N LYS A 276 8.39 -5.98 -12.62
CA LYS A 276 8.78 -6.11 -14.03
C LYS A 276 10.19 -5.55 -14.29
N ALA A 277 10.60 -4.54 -13.56
CA ALA A 277 11.95 -3.98 -13.61
C ALA A 277 13.01 -4.93 -13.05
N GLY A 278 12.64 -5.97 -12.30
CA GLY A 278 13.56 -6.96 -11.76
C GLY A 278 13.58 -7.07 -10.24
N ALA A 279 12.91 -6.19 -9.51
CA ALA A 279 12.68 -6.33 -8.08
C ALA A 279 11.57 -7.37 -7.83
N ASP A 280 11.89 -8.64 -7.99
CA ASP A 280 10.93 -9.76 -7.99
C ASP A 280 10.47 -10.10 -6.56
N PHE A 281 9.78 -9.14 -5.91
CA PHE A 281 9.25 -9.27 -4.55
C PHE A 281 8.45 -10.57 -4.35
N PRO A 282 7.57 -11.00 -5.27
CA PRO A 282 6.87 -12.28 -5.15
C PRO A 282 7.83 -13.47 -5.04
N LYS A 283 8.89 -13.50 -5.88
CA LYS A 283 9.89 -14.56 -5.84
C LYS A 283 10.63 -14.58 -4.49
N TRP A 284 11.05 -13.43 -4.00
CA TRP A 284 11.75 -13.32 -2.73
C TRP A 284 10.89 -13.74 -1.54
N ILE A 285 9.62 -13.31 -1.50
CA ILE A 285 8.66 -13.72 -0.47
C ILE A 285 8.47 -15.25 -0.50
N LEU A 286 8.27 -15.84 -1.68
CA LEU A 286 8.07 -17.29 -1.81
C LEU A 286 9.31 -18.08 -1.36
N GLN A 287 10.52 -17.60 -1.66
CA GLN A 287 11.77 -18.20 -1.20
C GLN A 287 11.88 -18.15 0.32
N GLU A 288 11.61 -17.00 0.95
CA GLU A 288 11.66 -16.86 2.41
C GLU A 288 10.59 -17.69 3.12
N VAL A 289 9.38 -17.78 2.56
CA VAL A 289 8.32 -18.68 3.09
C VAL A 289 8.75 -20.14 3.01
N ALA A 290 9.46 -20.53 1.95
CA ALA A 290 10.01 -21.88 1.79
C ALA A 290 11.30 -22.12 2.61
N GLY A 291 11.73 -21.17 3.45
CA GLY A 291 12.94 -21.29 4.27
C GLY A 291 14.25 -21.04 3.51
N SER A 292 14.18 -20.59 2.25
CA SER A 292 15.36 -20.27 1.45
C SER A 292 15.72 -18.79 1.57
N LYS A 293 17.02 -18.46 1.54
CA LYS A 293 17.48 -17.07 1.56
C LYS A 293 17.57 -16.54 0.13
N PRO A 294 16.78 -15.52 -0.28
CA PRO A 294 16.88 -14.95 -1.61
C PRO A 294 18.16 -14.12 -1.79
N GLU A 295 18.78 -14.23 -2.95
CA GLU A 295 19.82 -13.30 -3.37
C GLU A 295 19.18 -12.02 -3.87
N ILE A 296 19.41 -10.92 -3.14
CA ILE A 296 18.81 -9.61 -3.43
C ILE A 296 19.92 -8.57 -3.53
N ARG A 297 20.01 -7.91 -4.69
CA ARG A 297 20.83 -6.72 -4.86
C ARG A 297 19.97 -5.50 -4.59
N PHE A 298 20.44 -4.58 -3.76
CA PHE A 298 19.71 -3.39 -3.32
C PHE A 298 19.15 -2.55 -4.48
N ASP A 299 19.93 -2.43 -5.55
CA ASP A 299 19.61 -1.67 -6.77
C ASP A 299 19.57 -2.57 -8.03
N GLY A 300 19.37 -3.87 -7.88
CA GLY A 300 19.44 -4.87 -8.95
C GLY A 300 18.29 -4.89 -9.94
N PHE A 301 17.57 -3.77 -10.10
CA PHE A 301 16.45 -3.61 -11.04
C PHE A 301 16.85 -2.71 -12.22
N LYS A 302 16.09 -2.79 -13.32
CA LYS A 302 16.29 -1.96 -14.53
C LYS A 302 15.81 -0.54 -14.26
N ASP A 303 16.61 0.45 -14.66
CA ASP A 303 16.22 1.86 -14.66
C ASP A 303 15.35 2.20 -15.87
N GLU A 304 14.70 3.34 -15.84
CA GLU A 304 13.94 3.97 -16.94
C GLU A 304 12.78 3.13 -17.52
N LEU A 305 12.48 1.96 -16.95
CA LEU A 305 11.33 1.17 -17.42
C LEU A 305 10.02 1.95 -17.17
N VAL A 306 9.21 2.09 -18.22
CA VAL A 306 7.91 2.77 -18.17
C VAL A 306 6.78 1.76 -18.14
N MET A 307 5.80 2.00 -17.28
CA MET A 307 4.53 1.26 -17.23
C MET A 307 3.41 2.15 -17.78
N LEU A 308 2.70 1.63 -18.75
CA LEU A 308 1.43 2.17 -19.23
C LEU A 308 0.35 1.15 -18.87
N ARG A 309 -0.60 1.54 -18.03
CA ARG A 309 -1.74 0.70 -17.66
C ARG A 309 -2.85 0.84 -18.67
N TYR A 310 -3.48 -0.27 -18.95
CA TYR A 310 -4.71 -0.35 -19.73
C TYR A 310 -5.75 -1.16 -18.97
N ASP A 311 -7.01 -1.04 -19.34
CA ASP A 311 -8.09 -1.80 -18.74
C ASP A 311 -8.14 -3.20 -19.35
N GLY A 312 -8.55 -4.19 -18.57
CA GLY A 312 -8.76 -5.57 -19.00
C GLY A 312 -9.97 -6.15 -18.28
N GLU A 313 -10.63 -7.12 -18.89
CA GLU A 313 -11.92 -7.65 -18.46
C GLU A 313 -11.79 -9.05 -17.90
N VAL A 314 -12.72 -9.37 -16.99
CA VAL A 314 -13.01 -10.72 -16.50
C VAL A 314 -14.50 -10.98 -16.64
N TRP A 315 -14.84 -12.08 -17.29
CA TRP A 315 -16.22 -12.40 -17.63
C TRP A 315 -16.84 -13.37 -16.61
N LEU A 316 -18.05 -13.04 -16.13
CA LEU A 316 -18.85 -13.87 -15.23
C LEU A 316 -20.18 -14.20 -15.88
N LYS A 317 -20.73 -15.39 -15.58
CA LYS A 317 -22.09 -15.72 -15.95
C LYS A 317 -23.07 -15.08 -14.95
N ALA A 318 -24.14 -14.44 -15.45
CA ALA A 318 -25.15 -13.75 -14.64
C ALA A 318 -25.82 -14.66 -13.56
N ALA A 319 -25.87 -15.96 -13.77
CA ALA A 319 -26.39 -16.92 -12.79
C ALA A 319 -25.54 -17.01 -11.51
N GLU A 320 -24.28 -16.61 -11.54
CA GLU A 320 -23.43 -16.57 -10.35
C GLU A 320 -23.70 -15.31 -9.49
N GLU A 321 -24.35 -14.30 -10.06
CA GLU A 321 -24.70 -13.04 -9.39
C GLU A 321 -25.96 -13.16 -8.51
N LYS A 322 -26.94 -13.98 -8.91
CA LYS A 322 -28.22 -14.15 -8.18
C LYS A 322 -28.08 -14.80 -6.80
N ARG A 323 -27.05 -15.60 -6.57
CA ARG A 323 -26.80 -16.23 -5.26
C ARG A 323 -26.31 -15.27 -4.17
N GLN A 324 -26.05 -14.01 -4.49
CA GLN A 324 -25.58 -12.99 -3.55
C GLN A 324 -26.69 -12.09 -3.00
N ASN A 325 -27.78 -11.89 -3.73
CA ASN A 325 -28.85 -10.99 -3.31
C ASN A 325 -29.77 -11.58 -2.23
N ASP A 326 -29.67 -12.91 -1.98
CA ASP A 326 -30.45 -13.59 -0.93
C ASP A 326 -29.89 -13.40 0.50
N PHE A 327 -28.83 -12.59 0.67
CA PHE A 327 -28.23 -12.30 1.98
C PHE A 327 -28.15 -10.79 2.30
N ARG A 328 -29.04 -9.99 1.69
CA ARG A 328 -29.24 -8.56 2.09
C ARG A 328 -30.41 -8.44 3.04
#